data_e993cf8c3ac1561907e6856783d82963
#
_entry.id   e993cf8c3ac1561907e6856783d82963
#
_cell.length_a   1.000
_cell.length_b   1.000
_cell.length_c   1.000
_cell.angle_alpha   90.00
_cell.angle_beta   90.00
_cell.angle_gamma   90.00
#
_symmetry.space_group_name_H-M   'P 1'
#
loop_
_entity.id
_entity.type
_entity.pdbx_description
1 polymer ?
#
loop_
_entity_poly.entity_id
_entity_poly.type
_entity_poly.pdbx_seq_one_letter_code
_entity_poly.pdbx_strand_id
1 'polypeptide(L)'
;SGGVDSMVAAVLAHQAFGERMTAIYVETGLMRAGDGAAVRAIYEQLGIPLRVIDRAEDVLATLRGRQTMGEKLAMVVSCLHEEMIRQTEAIPGAKTLVMGTNYSDFLGGTNNAAWKDCGMAVLEPLALLFRDEVKEIAGMLGLDGELLLRKPFPLMGLAARILGEVTPQRLSALRTADAIFSEEIREAGLHRKLYKYFPVLVDADELKGSCTIILRAVTVSGAMLVPARLPYDLVERTVERILETTPAVQRVFYDQTPTPVGKEKFQ
;
A
#
# COMPACT_ATOMS: atom_id res chain seq x y z
N SER A 1 -1.40 -7.96 4.54
CA SER A 1 -1.05 -6.68 3.89
C SER A 1 -2.21 -5.66 3.91
N GLY A 2 -3.44 -6.07 4.16
CA GLY A 2 -4.62 -5.21 4.07
C GLY A 2 -5.09 -4.90 2.64
N GLY A 3 -4.49 -5.50 1.63
CA GLY A 3 -4.93 -5.42 0.25
C GLY A 3 -6.06 -6.40 -0.06
N VAL A 4 -6.81 -6.15 -1.15
CA VAL A 4 -7.94 -6.99 -1.58
C VAL A 4 -7.51 -8.44 -1.76
N ASP A 5 -6.38 -8.68 -2.45
CA ASP A 5 -5.89 -10.02 -2.75
C ASP A 5 -5.61 -10.83 -1.48
N SER A 6 -4.94 -10.23 -0.49
CA SER A 6 -4.67 -10.89 0.79
C SER A 6 -5.94 -11.15 1.61
N MET A 7 -6.93 -10.26 1.53
CA MET A 7 -8.22 -10.47 2.20
C MET A 7 -9.03 -11.58 1.55
N VAL A 8 -9.10 -11.64 0.21
CA VAL A 8 -9.75 -12.74 -0.51
C VAL A 8 -9.08 -14.07 -0.16
N ALA A 9 -7.75 -14.13 -0.20
CA ALA A 9 -7.01 -15.34 0.20
C ALA A 9 -7.32 -15.75 1.65
N ALA A 10 -7.42 -14.78 2.57
CA ALA A 10 -7.77 -15.05 3.96
C ALA A 10 -9.20 -15.58 4.13
N VAL A 11 -10.18 -15.02 3.42
CA VAL A 11 -11.58 -15.50 3.45
C VAL A 11 -11.66 -16.92 2.91
N LEU A 12 -11.03 -17.22 1.76
CA LEU A 12 -11.00 -18.56 1.18
C LEU A 12 -10.32 -19.55 2.12
N ALA A 13 -9.20 -19.16 2.73
CA ALA A 13 -8.50 -20.00 3.70
C ALA A 13 -9.36 -20.25 4.96
N HIS A 14 -10.06 -19.23 5.45
CA HIS A 14 -10.95 -19.38 6.59
C HIS A 14 -12.13 -20.30 6.30
N GLN A 15 -12.73 -20.20 5.11
CA GLN A 15 -13.80 -21.12 4.67
C GLN A 15 -13.30 -22.58 4.56
N ALA A 16 -12.05 -22.79 4.12
CA ALA A 16 -11.48 -24.12 3.95
C ALA A 16 -10.98 -24.73 5.26
N PHE A 17 -10.40 -23.94 6.16
CA PHE A 17 -9.67 -24.44 7.32
C PHE A 17 -10.32 -24.06 8.66
N GLY A 18 -11.26 -23.11 8.68
CA GLY A 18 -11.94 -22.65 9.88
C GLY A 18 -10.96 -22.14 10.95
N GLU A 19 -11.14 -22.60 12.18
CA GLU A 19 -10.32 -22.20 13.34
C GLU A 19 -8.85 -22.67 13.26
N ARG A 20 -8.50 -23.54 12.30
CA ARG A 20 -7.11 -23.95 12.05
C ARG A 20 -6.30 -22.88 11.29
N MET A 21 -6.91 -21.76 10.93
CA MET A 21 -6.27 -20.66 10.24
C MET A 21 -6.05 -19.49 11.20
N THR A 22 -4.90 -18.86 11.13
CA THR A 22 -4.60 -17.60 11.83
C THR A 22 -4.26 -16.53 10.80
N ALA A 23 -5.06 -15.48 10.73
CA ALA A 23 -4.72 -14.31 9.94
C ALA A 23 -3.71 -13.43 10.70
N ILE A 24 -2.67 -12.97 10.00
CA ILE A 24 -1.63 -12.12 10.57
C ILE A 24 -1.55 -10.82 9.76
N TYR A 25 -1.67 -9.70 10.43
CA TYR A 25 -1.42 -8.37 9.87
C TYR A 25 -0.18 -7.77 10.53
N VAL A 26 0.84 -7.44 9.72
CA VAL A 26 2.04 -6.77 10.21
C VAL A 26 1.90 -5.27 9.98
N GLU A 27 1.79 -4.52 11.07
CA GLU A 27 1.78 -3.06 11.04
C GLU A 27 3.22 -2.56 10.86
N THR A 28 3.50 -2.08 9.66
CA THR A 28 4.85 -1.61 9.28
C THR A 28 5.10 -0.14 9.60
N GLY A 29 4.07 0.59 10.01
CA GLY A 29 4.14 2.03 10.18
C GLY A 29 4.23 2.82 8.86
N LEU A 30 4.25 2.14 7.70
CA LEU A 30 4.41 2.77 6.38
C LEU A 30 3.08 3.03 5.66
N MET A 31 1.97 2.58 6.24
CA MET A 31 0.66 2.67 5.59
C MET A 31 0.04 4.07 5.74
N ARG A 32 -1.03 4.31 5.00
CA ARG A 32 -1.84 5.53 5.09
C ARG A 32 -2.46 5.69 6.47
N ALA A 33 -2.88 6.91 6.78
CA ALA A 33 -3.68 7.15 7.98
C ALA A 33 -4.95 6.29 7.96
N GLY A 34 -5.19 5.57 9.06
CA GLY A 34 -6.40 4.75 9.24
C GLY A 34 -6.41 3.38 8.56
N ASP A 35 -5.44 3.03 7.69
CA ASP A 35 -5.43 1.73 7.00
C ASP A 35 -5.41 0.54 7.96
N GLY A 36 -4.60 0.58 9.01
CA GLY A 36 -4.54 -0.49 10.01
C GLY A 36 -5.86 -0.68 10.76
N ALA A 37 -6.52 0.43 11.14
CA ALA A 37 -7.84 0.38 11.78
C ALA A 37 -8.91 -0.19 10.84
N ALA A 38 -8.89 0.20 9.56
CA ALA A 38 -9.80 -0.31 8.55
C ALA A 38 -9.60 -1.82 8.30
N VAL A 39 -8.36 -2.31 8.30
CA VAL A 39 -8.07 -3.75 8.19
C VAL A 39 -8.68 -4.51 9.36
N ARG A 40 -8.47 -4.04 10.59
CA ARG A 40 -9.04 -4.68 11.80
C ARG A 40 -10.56 -4.74 11.72
N ALA A 41 -11.22 -3.64 11.39
CA ALA A 41 -12.68 -3.57 11.28
C ALA A 41 -13.23 -4.56 10.23
N ILE A 42 -12.55 -4.71 9.09
CA ILE A 42 -12.97 -5.67 8.06
C ILE A 42 -12.87 -7.11 8.55
N TYR A 43 -11.75 -7.49 9.19
CA TYR A 43 -11.58 -8.85 9.71
C TYR A 43 -12.58 -9.16 10.86
N GLU A 44 -12.90 -8.16 11.68
CA GLU A 44 -13.94 -8.27 12.70
C GLU A 44 -15.32 -8.50 12.07
N GLN A 45 -15.70 -7.73 11.05
CA GLN A 45 -16.96 -7.93 10.31
C GLN A 45 -17.05 -9.31 9.63
N LEU A 46 -15.93 -9.83 9.15
CA LEU A 46 -15.85 -11.17 8.55
C LEU A 46 -15.84 -12.31 9.58
N GLY A 47 -15.75 -12.01 10.87
CA GLY A 47 -15.62 -13.00 11.92
C GLY A 47 -14.30 -13.80 11.86
N ILE A 48 -13.27 -13.25 11.21
CA ILE A 48 -11.96 -13.89 11.05
C ILE A 48 -11.00 -13.36 12.11
N PRO A 49 -10.50 -14.18 13.04
CA PRO A 49 -9.54 -13.75 14.05
C PRO A 49 -8.27 -13.20 13.40
N LEU A 50 -7.89 -11.97 13.76
CA LEU A 50 -6.72 -11.28 13.25
C LEU A 50 -5.69 -11.06 14.35
N ARG A 51 -4.50 -11.63 14.19
CA ARG A 51 -3.33 -11.27 14.99
C ARG A 51 -2.64 -10.06 14.36
N VAL A 52 -2.52 -8.99 15.11
CA VAL A 52 -1.83 -7.77 14.68
C VAL A 52 -0.47 -7.69 15.36
N ILE A 53 0.57 -7.54 14.56
CA ILE A 53 1.96 -7.44 15.01
C ILE A 53 2.48 -6.05 14.65
N ASP A 54 2.85 -5.27 15.63
CA ASP A 54 3.46 -3.95 15.42
C ASP A 54 4.97 -4.08 15.20
N ARG A 55 5.44 -3.64 14.03
CA ARG A 55 6.85 -3.61 13.64
C ARG A 55 7.26 -2.23 13.11
N ALA A 56 6.48 -1.19 13.40
CA ALA A 56 6.67 0.14 12.84
C ALA A 56 8.07 0.71 13.15
N GLU A 57 8.51 0.60 14.40
CA GLU A 57 9.82 1.11 14.81
C GLU A 57 10.97 0.34 14.16
N ASP A 58 10.88 -0.99 14.11
CA ASP A 58 11.91 -1.84 13.51
C ASP A 58 12.04 -1.60 12.01
N VAL A 59 10.90 -1.54 11.30
CA VAL A 59 10.88 -1.25 9.86
C VAL A 59 11.49 0.12 9.59
N LEU A 60 11.12 1.15 10.34
CA LEU A 60 11.72 2.48 10.21
C LEU A 60 13.22 2.48 10.49
N ALA A 61 13.67 1.71 11.48
CA ALA A 61 15.08 1.60 11.80
C ALA A 61 15.88 0.98 10.64
N THR A 62 15.35 -0.05 9.96
CA THR A 62 16.04 -0.67 8.81
C THR A 62 16.08 0.22 7.57
N LEU A 63 15.18 1.19 7.46
CA LEU A 63 15.13 2.15 6.35
C LEU A 63 16.09 3.33 6.49
N ARG A 64 16.75 3.49 7.66
CA ARG A 64 17.74 4.57 7.87
C ARG A 64 18.88 4.47 6.86
N GLY A 65 19.22 5.61 6.25
CA GLY A 65 20.26 5.71 5.24
C GLY A 65 19.96 5.07 3.90
N ARG A 66 18.78 4.46 3.71
CA ARG A 66 18.37 3.85 2.43
C ARG A 66 17.75 4.91 1.52
N GLN A 67 18.36 5.10 0.35
CA GLN A 67 18.00 6.17 -0.58
C GLN A 67 17.16 5.65 -1.75
N THR A 68 17.51 4.48 -2.27
CA THR A 68 16.91 3.94 -3.49
C THR A 68 15.66 3.11 -3.18
N MET A 69 14.77 3.02 -4.16
CA MET A 69 13.57 2.20 -4.10
C MET A 69 13.91 0.71 -3.85
N GLY A 70 14.94 0.20 -4.54
CA GLY A 70 15.36 -1.20 -4.41
C GLY A 70 15.86 -1.53 -3.00
N GLU A 71 16.70 -0.66 -2.40
CA GLU A 71 17.17 -0.85 -1.01
C GLU A 71 16.00 -0.85 -0.03
N LYS A 72 15.08 0.10 -0.15
CA LYS A 72 13.91 0.19 0.73
C LYS A 72 13.03 -1.06 0.63
N LEU A 73 12.75 -1.50 -0.60
CA LEU A 73 11.94 -2.70 -0.84
C LEU A 73 12.61 -3.93 -0.23
N ALA A 74 13.90 -4.11 -0.43
CA ALA A 74 14.65 -5.23 0.13
C ALA A 74 14.56 -5.26 1.67
N MET A 75 14.71 -4.10 2.32
CA MET A 75 14.62 -4.02 3.79
C MET A 75 13.21 -4.32 4.30
N VAL A 76 12.17 -3.78 3.69
CA VAL A 76 10.78 -4.06 4.10
C VAL A 76 10.44 -5.53 3.90
N VAL A 77 10.84 -6.12 2.76
CA VAL A 77 10.63 -7.56 2.49
C VAL A 77 11.36 -8.41 3.52
N SER A 78 12.62 -8.10 3.85
CA SER A 78 13.39 -8.81 4.89
C SER A 78 12.69 -8.77 6.24
N CYS A 79 12.27 -7.58 6.70
CA CYS A 79 11.54 -7.45 7.96
C CYS A 79 10.24 -8.26 8.00
N LEU A 80 9.47 -8.24 6.91
CA LEU A 80 8.24 -9.01 6.82
C LEU A 80 8.52 -10.52 6.82
N HIS A 81 9.55 -10.96 6.10
CA HIS A 81 9.97 -12.35 6.05
C HIS A 81 10.42 -12.86 7.42
N GLU A 82 11.30 -12.13 8.10
CA GLU A 82 11.76 -12.45 9.45
C GLU A 82 10.59 -12.55 10.44
N GLU A 83 9.64 -11.61 10.35
CA GLU A 83 8.48 -11.64 11.22
C GLU A 83 7.58 -12.83 10.93
N MET A 84 7.36 -13.17 9.66
CA MET A 84 6.57 -14.36 9.31
C MET A 84 7.21 -15.64 9.84
N ILE A 85 8.53 -15.82 9.72
CA ILE A 85 9.24 -16.96 10.31
C ILE A 85 8.99 -17.01 11.82
N ARG A 86 9.19 -15.90 12.52
CA ARG A 86 8.95 -15.81 13.97
C ARG A 86 7.53 -16.19 14.36
N GLN A 87 6.54 -15.74 13.58
CA GLN A 87 5.13 -16.09 13.84
C GLN A 87 4.84 -17.56 13.56
N THR A 88 5.48 -18.18 12.59
CA THR A 88 5.32 -19.63 12.32
C THR A 88 5.84 -20.48 13.47
N GLU A 89 6.96 -20.09 14.06
CA GLU A 89 7.52 -20.74 15.26
C GLU A 89 6.60 -20.57 16.48
N ALA A 90 5.91 -19.43 16.56
CA ALA A 90 5.00 -19.10 17.66
C ALA A 90 3.60 -19.73 17.52
N ILE A 91 3.25 -20.33 16.38
CA ILE A 91 1.96 -20.99 16.14
C ILE A 91 2.16 -22.50 16.09
N PRO A 92 1.77 -23.24 17.15
CA PRO A 92 1.97 -24.67 17.20
C PRO A 92 1.30 -25.40 16.02
N GLY A 93 2.06 -26.21 15.31
CA GLY A 93 1.56 -27.02 14.20
C GLY A 93 1.30 -26.26 12.90
N ALA A 94 1.72 -25.00 12.77
CA ALA A 94 1.69 -24.27 11.51
C ALA A 94 2.54 -25.02 10.44
N LYS A 95 1.93 -25.32 9.30
CA LYS A 95 2.58 -26.07 8.20
C LYS A 95 2.45 -25.36 6.86
N THR A 96 1.52 -24.44 6.72
CA THR A 96 1.18 -23.80 5.46
C THR A 96 1.07 -22.29 5.64
N LEU A 97 1.74 -21.55 4.79
CA LEU A 97 1.61 -20.11 4.62
C LEU A 97 0.68 -19.82 3.44
N VAL A 98 -0.40 -19.07 3.67
CA VAL A 98 -1.32 -18.64 2.61
C VAL A 98 -0.97 -17.24 2.15
N MET A 99 -0.75 -17.07 0.85
CA MET A 99 -0.38 -15.81 0.21
C MET A 99 -1.45 -15.35 -0.78
N GLY A 100 -1.68 -14.05 -0.84
CA GLY A 100 -2.64 -13.43 -1.78
C GLY A 100 -2.04 -13.08 -3.14
N THR A 101 -1.02 -13.79 -3.59
CA THR A 101 -0.38 -13.57 -4.90
C THR A 101 -1.33 -13.94 -6.02
N ASN A 102 -1.50 -13.04 -6.98
CA ASN A 102 -2.32 -13.25 -8.16
C ASN A 102 -1.45 -13.34 -9.44
N TYR A 103 -2.05 -13.70 -10.58
CA TYR A 103 -1.33 -13.87 -11.84
C TYR A 103 -0.71 -12.53 -12.34
N SER A 104 -1.37 -11.40 -12.10
CA SER A 104 -0.82 -10.09 -12.47
C SER A 104 0.48 -9.76 -11.73
N ASP A 105 0.64 -10.26 -10.51
CA ASP A 105 1.87 -10.06 -9.72
C ASP A 105 3.04 -10.83 -10.34
N PHE A 106 2.82 -12.06 -10.82
CA PHE A 106 3.84 -12.82 -11.55
C PHE A 106 4.26 -12.13 -12.84
N LEU A 107 3.29 -11.60 -13.61
CA LEU A 107 3.59 -10.82 -14.83
C LEU A 107 4.35 -9.53 -14.50
N GLY A 108 4.10 -8.93 -13.35
CA GLY A 108 4.81 -7.74 -12.84
C GLY A 108 6.22 -8.04 -12.31
N GLY A 109 6.66 -9.31 -12.32
CA GLY A 109 7.97 -9.73 -11.84
C GLY A 109 8.03 -9.94 -10.32
N THR A 110 6.89 -9.94 -9.63
CA THR A 110 6.83 -10.30 -8.21
C THR A 110 7.20 -11.78 -8.07
N ASN A 111 8.24 -12.03 -7.30
CA ASN A 111 8.76 -13.35 -7.06
C ASN A 111 8.66 -13.66 -5.58
N ASN A 112 7.93 -14.72 -5.24
CA ASN A 112 7.76 -15.19 -3.87
C ASN A 112 8.88 -16.14 -3.42
N ALA A 113 10.03 -16.15 -4.11
CA ALA A 113 11.15 -17.03 -3.77
C ALA A 113 11.58 -16.88 -2.30
N ALA A 114 11.57 -15.65 -1.76
CA ALA A 114 11.88 -15.40 -0.36
C ALA A 114 10.96 -16.15 0.63
N TRP A 115 9.71 -16.41 0.24
CA TRP A 115 8.74 -17.11 1.09
C TRP A 115 8.85 -18.64 1.00
N LYS A 116 9.49 -19.18 -0.05
CA LYS A 116 9.67 -20.62 -0.22
C LYS A 116 10.66 -21.19 0.80
N ASP A 117 11.55 -20.36 1.33
CA ASP A 117 12.57 -20.75 2.29
C ASP A 117 12.11 -20.61 3.76
N CYS A 118 10.84 -20.28 4.02
CA CYS A 118 10.31 -20.15 5.39
C CYS A 118 10.04 -21.50 6.10
N GLY A 119 10.39 -22.62 5.49
CA GLY A 119 10.20 -23.97 6.07
C GLY A 119 8.76 -24.48 6.05
N MET A 120 7.83 -23.73 5.40
CA MET A 120 6.42 -24.11 5.25
C MET A 120 6.03 -24.33 3.78
N ALA A 121 4.96 -25.10 3.56
CA ALA A 121 4.29 -25.12 2.27
C ALA A 121 3.63 -23.76 1.99
N VAL A 122 3.86 -23.17 0.82
CA VAL A 122 3.21 -21.93 0.41
C VAL A 122 1.99 -22.28 -0.45
N LEU A 123 0.82 -21.78 -0.04
CA LEU A 123 -0.44 -21.93 -0.75
C LEU A 123 -0.84 -20.56 -1.33
N GLU A 124 -1.00 -20.47 -2.64
CA GLU A 124 -1.35 -19.27 -3.39
C GLU A 124 -2.69 -19.50 -4.12
N PRO A 125 -3.84 -19.35 -3.44
CA PRO A 125 -5.13 -19.68 -4.01
C PRO A 125 -5.53 -18.82 -5.19
N LEU A 126 -4.90 -17.67 -5.37
CA LEU A 126 -5.20 -16.68 -6.42
C LEU A 126 -4.17 -16.68 -7.57
N ALA A 127 -3.18 -17.58 -7.55
CA ALA A 127 -2.03 -17.56 -8.46
C ALA A 127 -2.39 -17.61 -9.96
N LEU A 128 -3.52 -18.19 -10.32
CA LEU A 128 -4.00 -18.32 -11.70
C LEU A 128 -5.05 -17.28 -12.10
N LEU A 129 -5.35 -16.32 -11.23
CA LEU A 129 -6.38 -15.30 -11.43
C LEU A 129 -5.76 -13.94 -11.72
N PHE A 130 -6.32 -13.21 -12.66
CA PHE A 130 -6.02 -11.81 -12.86
C PHE A 130 -6.66 -10.97 -11.74
N ARG A 131 -6.11 -9.78 -11.51
CA ARG A 131 -6.56 -8.88 -10.44
C ARG A 131 -8.04 -8.51 -10.55
N ASP A 132 -8.58 -8.41 -11.74
CA ASP A 132 -9.99 -8.09 -11.92
C ASP A 132 -10.89 -9.29 -11.56
N GLU A 133 -10.47 -10.52 -11.86
CA GLU A 133 -11.14 -11.75 -11.43
C GLU A 133 -11.12 -11.89 -9.89
N VAL A 134 -10.00 -11.53 -9.25
CA VAL A 134 -9.91 -11.49 -7.77
C VAL A 134 -10.92 -10.52 -7.19
N LYS A 135 -11.15 -9.35 -7.81
CA LYS A 135 -12.19 -8.40 -7.37
C LYS A 135 -13.61 -8.94 -7.54
N GLU A 136 -13.86 -9.68 -8.62
CA GLU A 136 -15.17 -10.34 -8.83
C GLU A 136 -15.42 -11.37 -7.72
N ILE A 137 -14.43 -12.20 -7.41
CA ILE A 137 -14.49 -13.16 -6.31
C ILE A 137 -14.69 -12.44 -4.97
N ALA A 138 -14.00 -11.33 -4.74
CA ALA A 138 -14.18 -10.53 -3.52
C ALA A 138 -15.64 -10.06 -3.36
N GLY A 139 -16.27 -9.59 -4.46
CA GLY A 139 -17.69 -9.26 -4.47
C GLY A 139 -18.60 -10.45 -4.17
N MET A 140 -18.31 -11.62 -4.75
CA MET A 140 -19.06 -12.87 -4.49
C MET A 140 -18.93 -13.35 -3.03
N LEU A 141 -17.80 -13.08 -2.39
CA LEU A 141 -17.55 -13.39 -0.98
C LEU A 141 -18.16 -12.35 -0.01
N GLY A 142 -18.86 -11.34 -0.53
CA GLY A 142 -19.49 -10.30 0.29
C GLY A 142 -18.54 -9.27 0.87
N LEU A 143 -17.33 -9.17 0.31
CA LEU A 143 -16.40 -8.09 0.69
C LEU A 143 -16.96 -6.75 0.23
N ASP A 144 -16.90 -5.75 1.11
CA ASP A 144 -17.53 -4.45 0.90
C ASP A 144 -17.02 -3.74 -0.36
N GLY A 145 -17.94 -3.02 -1.05
CA GLY A 145 -17.64 -2.21 -2.21
C GLY A 145 -16.57 -1.13 -1.98
N GLU A 146 -16.48 -0.57 -0.79
CA GLU A 146 -15.41 0.36 -0.40
C GLU A 146 -14.02 -0.30 -0.46
N LEU A 147 -13.89 -1.54 -0.01
CA LEU A 147 -12.67 -2.32 -0.12
C LEU A 147 -12.28 -2.54 -1.58
N LEU A 148 -13.25 -2.87 -2.44
CA LEU A 148 -13.01 -3.10 -3.86
C LEU A 148 -12.59 -1.82 -4.61
N LEU A 149 -12.98 -0.66 -4.09
CA LEU A 149 -12.59 0.65 -4.63
C LEU A 149 -11.20 1.10 -4.18
N ARG A 150 -10.57 0.40 -3.23
CA ARG A 150 -9.21 0.73 -2.82
C ARG A 150 -8.25 0.66 -4.00
N LYS A 151 -7.51 1.72 -4.19
CA LYS A 151 -6.47 1.76 -5.22
C LYS A 151 -5.29 0.87 -4.80
N PRO A 152 -4.63 0.19 -5.76
CA PRO A 152 -3.43 -0.58 -5.46
C PRO A 152 -2.41 0.27 -4.70
N PHE A 153 -1.85 -0.30 -3.64
CA PHE A 153 -0.88 0.37 -2.79
C PHE A 153 0.38 -0.48 -2.68
N PRO A 154 1.57 0.10 -2.78
CA PRO A 154 2.81 -0.67 -2.79
C PRO A 154 3.06 -1.38 -1.45
N LEU A 155 3.76 -2.51 -1.48
CA LEU A 155 4.11 -3.30 -0.29
C LEU A 155 4.86 -2.46 0.76
N MET A 156 5.75 -1.57 0.32
CA MET A 156 6.47 -0.65 1.22
C MET A 156 5.67 0.63 1.55
N GLY A 157 4.38 0.64 1.31
CA GLY A 157 3.52 1.75 1.68
C GLY A 157 3.99 3.10 1.15
N LEU A 158 3.88 4.12 2.00
CA LEU A 158 4.30 5.49 1.69
C LEU A 158 5.82 5.62 1.48
N ALA A 159 6.65 4.71 1.98
CA ALA A 159 8.09 4.73 1.73
C ALA A 159 8.44 4.65 0.23
N ALA A 160 7.56 4.04 -0.59
CA ALA A 160 7.68 4.03 -2.04
C ALA A 160 7.55 5.43 -2.69
N ARG A 161 6.94 6.36 -1.97
CA ARG A 161 6.61 7.71 -2.46
C ARG A 161 7.46 8.81 -1.80
N ILE A 162 8.48 8.42 -1.05
CA ILE A 162 9.51 9.33 -0.53
C ILE A 162 10.77 9.11 -1.35
N LEU A 163 11.19 10.12 -2.13
CA LEU A 163 12.50 10.09 -2.77
C LEU A 163 13.57 10.44 -1.74
N GLY A 164 14.65 9.64 -1.72
CA GLY A 164 15.67 9.76 -0.70
C GLY A 164 15.32 9.01 0.59
N GLU A 165 15.91 9.38 1.71
CA GLU A 165 15.76 8.68 2.98
C GLU A 165 14.35 8.80 3.57
N VAL A 166 13.87 7.73 4.20
CA VAL A 166 12.61 7.71 4.94
C VAL A 166 12.88 8.07 6.40
N THR A 167 12.43 9.24 6.82
CA THR A 167 12.45 9.66 8.22
C THR A 167 11.04 9.75 8.79
N PRO A 168 10.86 9.67 10.13
CA PRO A 168 9.55 9.85 10.75
C PRO A 168 8.85 11.15 10.33
N GLN A 169 9.62 12.26 10.23
CA GLN A 169 9.09 13.56 9.84
C GLN A 169 8.61 13.56 8.39
N ARG A 170 9.40 13.04 7.46
CA ARG A 170 9.05 12.95 6.04
C ARG A 170 7.86 12.03 5.81
N LEU A 171 7.82 10.91 6.52
CA LEU A 171 6.71 9.96 6.46
C LEU A 171 5.42 10.59 6.99
N SER A 172 5.50 11.33 8.10
CA SER A 172 4.36 12.05 8.66
C SER A 172 3.84 13.13 7.69
N ALA A 173 4.75 13.93 7.12
CA ALA A 173 4.40 14.96 6.14
C ALA A 173 3.70 14.37 4.91
N LEU A 174 4.25 13.30 4.35
CA LEU A 174 3.64 12.62 3.20
C LEU A 174 2.29 11.98 3.55
N ARG A 175 2.16 11.39 4.74
CA ARG A 175 0.88 10.79 5.21
C ARG A 175 -0.22 11.84 5.35
N THR A 176 0.11 13.02 5.87
CA THR A 176 -0.83 14.14 5.97
C THR A 176 -1.23 14.63 4.58
N ALA A 177 -0.28 14.81 3.67
CA ALA A 177 -0.56 15.23 2.30
C ALA A 177 -1.41 14.18 1.54
N ASP A 178 -1.15 12.86 1.73
CA ASP A 178 -1.95 11.78 1.13
C ASP A 178 -3.39 11.78 1.67
N ALA A 179 -3.58 12.01 2.96
CA ALA A 179 -4.91 12.11 3.57
C ALA A 179 -5.71 13.28 3.01
N ILE A 180 -5.12 14.49 2.99
CA ILE A 180 -5.75 15.70 2.47
C ILE A 180 -6.12 15.53 0.98
N PHE A 181 -5.17 15.11 0.15
CA PHE A 181 -5.42 14.94 -1.28
C PHE A 181 -6.48 13.87 -1.56
N SER A 182 -6.45 12.78 -0.80
CA SER A 182 -7.45 11.71 -0.93
C SER A 182 -8.84 12.17 -0.51
N GLU A 183 -8.96 13.01 0.49
CA GLU A 183 -10.23 13.60 0.93
C GLU A 183 -10.80 14.54 -0.14
N GLU A 184 -10.02 15.50 -0.63
CA GLU A 184 -10.44 16.44 -1.70
C GLU A 184 -10.91 15.70 -2.96
N ILE A 185 -10.19 14.65 -3.38
CA ILE A 185 -10.58 13.81 -4.52
C ILE A 185 -11.91 13.08 -4.27
N ARG A 186 -12.16 12.59 -3.05
CA ARG A 186 -13.43 11.91 -2.69
C ARG A 186 -14.59 12.89 -2.63
N GLU A 187 -14.42 14.03 -1.98
CA GLU A 187 -15.46 15.07 -1.88
C GLU A 187 -15.86 15.60 -3.25
N ALA A 188 -14.91 15.72 -4.17
CA ALA A 188 -15.19 16.07 -5.56
C ALA A 188 -15.82 14.92 -6.38
N GLY A 189 -16.03 13.72 -5.82
CA GLY A 189 -16.58 12.56 -6.51
C GLY A 189 -15.69 11.99 -7.62
N LEU A 190 -14.38 12.35 -7.62
CA LEU A 190 -13.44 11.96 -8.66
C LEU A 190 -12.75 10.61 -8.40
N HIS A 191 -12.80 10.08 -7.18
CA HIS A 191 -12.11 8.85 -6.80
C HIS A 191 -12.43 7.62 -7.67
N ARG A 192 -13.65 7.55 -8.23
CA ARG A 192 -14.07 6.47 -9.14
C ARG A 192 -13.61 6.67 -10.58
N LYS A 193 -13.38 7.92 -10.99
CA LYS A 193 -12.98 8.29 -12.35
C LYS A 193 -11.48 8.21 -12.57
N LEU A 194 -10.71 8.37 -11.50
CA LEU A 194 -9.24 8.34 -11.54
C LEU A 194 -8.73 6.90 -11.43
N TYR A 195 -7.73 6.57 -12.25
CA TYR A 195 -7.02 5.30 -12.13
C TYR A 195 -6.17 5.25 -10.85
N LYS A 196 -5.34 6.29 -10.65
CA LYS A 196 -4.53 6.48 -9.43
C LYS A 196 -4.44 7.97 -9.11
N TYR A 197 -4.27 8.27 -7.83
CA TYR A 197 -3.92 9.60 -7.32
C TYR A 197 -3.12 9.45 -6.02
N PHE A 198 -2.09 10.23 -5.88
CA PHE A 198 -1.18 10.15 -4.72
C PHE A 198 -0.21 11.33 -4.69
N PRO A 199 0.31 11.73 -3.53
CA PRO A 199 1.45 12.61 -3.40
C PRO A 199 2.76 11.84 -3.42
N VAL A 200 3.84 12.51 -3.84
CA VAL A 200 5.23 12.08 -3.73
C VAL A 200 5.99 13.16 -2.98
N LEU A 201 6.87 12.76 -2.06
CA LEU A 201 7.71 13.68 -1.32
C LEU A 201 9.14 13.63 -1.85
N VAL A 202 9.68 14.81 -2.14
CA VAL A 202 11.06 15.03 -2.57
C VAL A 202 11.74 16.04 -1.66
N ASP A 203 13.08 16.02 -1.60
CA ASP A 203 13.81 17.06 -0.87
C ASP A 203 13.62 18.42 -1.53
N ALA A 204 13.55 19.48 -0.71
CA ALA A 204 13.70 20.83 -1.19
C ALA A 204 15.18 21.20 -1.02
N ASP A 205 15.92 21.30 -2.13
CA ASP A 205 17.38 21.48 -2.12
C ASP A 205 17.85 22.77 -1.43
N GLU A 206 16.98 23.76 -1.27
CA GLU A 206 17.36 25.09 -0.81
C GLU A 206 17.35 25.28 0.71
N LEU A 207 16.65 24.40 1.48
CA LEU A 207 16.51 24.56 2.94
C LEU A 207 16.57 23.21 3.65
N LYS A 208 17.57 22.99 4.48
CA LYS A 208 17.72 21.77 5.28
C LYS A 208 16.46 21.47 6.10
N GLY A 209 15.93 20.28 5.93
CA GLY A 209 14.75 19.80 6.67
C GLY A 209 13.40 20.15 6.05
N SER A 210 13.38 20.89 4.94
CA SER A 210 12.17 21.15 4.17
C SER A 210 11.97 20.15 3.04
N CYS A 211 10.72 19.96 2.63
CA CYS A 211 10.37 19.06 1.55
C CYS A 211 9.37 19.70 0.57
N THR A 212 9.29 19.12 -0.60
CA THR A 212 8.34 19.45 -1.64
C THR A 212 7.39 18.29 -1.86
N ILE A 213 6.11 18.56 -2.00
CA ILE A 213 5.10 17.56 -2.37
C ILE A 213 4.78 17.70 -3.86
N ILE A 214 4.77 16.57 -4.56
CA ILE A 214 4.33 16.48 -5.94
C ILE A 214 3.03 15.68 -5.95
N LEU A 215 1.92 16.34 -6.26
CA LEU A 215 0.62 15.71 -6.43
C LEU A 215 0.55 15.06 -7.81
N ARG A 216 0.06 13.85 -7.89
CA ARG A 216 -0.16 13.14 -9.14
C ARG A 216 -1.55 12.51 -9.15
N ALA A 217 -2.32 12.76 -10.21
CA ALA A 217 -3.57 12.07 -10.49
C ALA A 217 -3.60 11.71 -11.98
N VAL A 218 -3.96 10.47 -12.29
CA VAL A 218 -3.91 9.95 -13.66
C VAL A 218 -5.16 9.16 -14.02
N THR A 219 -5.48 9.18 -15.31
CA THR A 219 -6.44 8.31 -15.97
C THR A 219 -5.71 7.43 -16.99
N VAL A 220 -6.36 6.37 -17.45
CA VAL A 220 -5.84 5.48 -18.51
C VAL A 220 -6.36 5.95 -19.86
N SER A 221 -5.45 6.08 -20.83
CA SER A 221 -5.78 6.34 -22.24
C SER A 221 -4.93 5.43 -23.13
N GLY A 222 -5.54 4.36 -23.63
CA GLY A 222 -4.80 3.30 -24.32
C GLY A 222 -3.70 2.69 -23.44
N ALA A 223 -2.47 2.68 -23.92
CA ALA A 223 -1.30 2.19 -23.19
C ALA A 223 -0.60 3.25 -22.34
N MET A 224 -1.23 4.41 -22.15
CA MET A 224 -0.65 5.54 -21.41
C MET A 224 -1.47 5.88 -20.17
N LEU A 225 -0.78 6.28 -19.12
CA LEU A 225 -1.33 7.03 -18.00
C LEU A 225 -1.17 8.50 -18.30
N VAL A 226 -2.29 9.18 -18.46
CA VAL A 226 -2.33 10.61 -18.74
C VAL A 226 -2.75 11.37 -17.48
N PRO A 227 -2.13 12.54 -17.21
CA PRO A 227 -2.53 13.39 -16.09
C PRO A 227 -4.01 13.75 -16.16
N ALA A 228 -4.70 13.61 -15.05
CA ALA A 228 -6.09 14.02 -14.94
C ALA A 228 -6.18 15.55 -14.91
N ARG A 229 -7.20 16.09 -15.58
CA ARG A 229 -7.52 17.53 -15.45
C ARG A 229 -8.38 17.72 -14.21
N LEU A 230 -7.71 17.96 -13.07
CA LEU A 230 -8.41 18.29 -11.84
C LEU A 230 -8.97 19.73 -11.90
N PRO A 231 -10.13 20.02 -11.29
CA PRO A 231 -10.59 21.37 -11.10
C PRO A 231 -9.53 22.22 -10.38
N TYR A 232 -9.32 23.46 -10.85
CA TYR A 232 -8.26 24.30 -10.29
C TYR A 232 -8.50 24.60 -8.82
N ASP A 233 -9.73 24.89 -8.44
CA ASP A 233 -10.14 25.15 -7.06
C ASP A 233 -9.88 23.95 -6.11
N LEU A 234 -10.01 22.71 -6.62
CA LEU A 234 -9.64 21.52 -5.84
C LEU A 234 -8.13 21.48 -5.60
N VAL A 235 -7.33 21.77 -6.62
CA VAL A 235 -5.86 21.80 -6.48
C VAL A 235 -5.45 22.89 -5.53
N GLU A 236 -6.02 24.08 -5.65
CA GLU A 236 -5.76 25.25 -4.79
C GLU A 236 -6.06 24.92 -3.33
N ARG A 237 -7.27 24.43 -2.99
CA ARG A 237 -7.60 24.00 -1.62
C ARG A 237 -6.67 22.91 -1.10
N THR A 238 -6.32 21.93 -1.95
CA THR A 238 -5.37 20.87 -1.56
C THR A 238 -4.01 21.46 -1.17
N VAL A 239 -3.50 22.40 -1.96
CA VAL A 239 -2.22 23.07 -1.71
C VAL A 239 -2.26 23.86 -0.41
N GLU A 240 -3.28 24.69 -0.22
CA GLU A 240 -3.47 25.52 0.99
C GLU A 240 -3.51 24.63 2.24
N ARG A 241 -4.35 23.60 2.25
CA ARG A 241 -4.47 22.68 3.38
C ARG A 241 -3.16 21.96 3.70
N ILE A 242 -2.40 21.53 2.68
CA ILE A 242 -1.10 20.86 2.90
C ILE A 242 -0.10 21.83 3.53
N LEU A 243 0.00 23.06 3.02
CA LEU A 243 0.95 24.07 3.52
C LEU A 243 0.62 24.50 4.96
N GLU A 244 -0.67 24.68 5.27
CA GLU A 244 -1.12 25.03 6.61
C GLU A 244 -0.88 23.91 7.64
N THR A 245 -1.09 22.66 7.23
CA THR A 245 -1.07 21.52 8.15
C THR A 245 0.34 20.92 8.32
N THR A 246 1.22 21.15 7.33
CA THR A 246 2.54 20.50 7.28
C THR A 246 3.66 21.54 7.11
N PRO A 247 4.15 22.15 8.19
CA PRO A 247 5.16 23.22 8.12
C PRO A 247 6.48 22.84 7.44
N ALA A 248 6.80 21.54 7.37
CA ALA A 248 7.98 21.04 6.66
C ALA A 248 7.83 21.10 5.12
N VAL A 249 6.60 21.22 4.61
CA VAL A 249 6.34 21.36 3.17
C VAL A 249 6.40 22.82 2.77
N GLN A 250 7.24 23.16 1.81
CA GLN A 250 7.37 24.52 1.31
C GLN A 250 6.79 24.74 -0.07
N ARG A 251 6.71 23.70 -0.87
CA ARG A 251 6.16 23.76 -2.23
C ARG A 251 5.29 22.54 -2.52
N VAL A 252 4.25 22.76 -3.29
CA VAL A 252 3.40 21.70 -3.82
C VAL A 252 3.30 21.89 -5.33
N PHE A 253 3.60 20.83 -6.09
CA PHE A 253 3.48 20.79 -7.55
C PHE A 253 2.41 19.80 -7.96
N TYR A 254 1.84 19.98 -9.15
CA TYR A 254 1.01 19.00 -9.81
C TYR A 254 1.73 18.44 -11.04
N ASP A 255 2.01 17.13 -11.03
CA ASP A 255 2.73 16.45 -12.11
C ASP A 255 1.82 16.19 -13.31
N GLN A 256 2.18 16.78 -14.44
CA GLN A 256 1.48 16.64 -15.72
C GLN A 256 2.21 15.75 -16.73
N THR A 257 3.12 14.88 -16.27
CA THR A 257 3.88 14.02 -17.16
C THR A 257 3.10 12.75 -17.52
N PRO A 258 2.79 12.49 -18.81
CA PRO A 258 2.24 11.22 -19.22
C PRO A 258 3.31 10.11 -19.11
N THR A 259 2.90 8.91 -18.71
CA THR A 259 3.80 7.76 -18.57
C THR A 259 3.16 6.51 -19.17
N PRO A 260 3.93 5.60 -19.82
CA PRO A 260 3.40 4.30 -20.22
C PRO A 260 2.88 3.51 -19.01
N VAL A 261 1.80 2.76 -19.21
CA VAL A 261 1.28 1.82 -18.19
C VAL A 261 2.38 0.81 -17.84
N GLY A 262 2.58 0.54 -16.55
CA GLY A 262 3.62 -0.37 -16.06
C GLY A 262 5.03 0.22 -15.95
N LYS A 263 5.24 1.47 -16.38
CA LYS A 263 6.51 2.19 -16.21
C LYS A 263 6.43 3.33 -15.21
N GLU A 264 5.41 3.31 -14.37
CA GLU A 264 5.30 4.30 -13.30
C GLU A 264 6.42 4.09 -12.26
N LYS A 265 7.11 5.15 -11.95
CA LYS A 265 7.93 5.23 -10.74
C LYS A 265 6.99 5.55 -9.56
N PHE A 266 7.31 5.11 -8.36
CA PHE A 266 6.54 5.37 -7.13
C PHE A 266 5.29 4.49 -6.89
N GLN A 267 5.27 3.29 -7.47
CA GLN A 267 4.24 2.28 -7.18
C GLN A 267 4.66 1.35 -6.06
#